data_b0e3f753b1e4b9f30d23b29145072244
#
_entry.id   b0e3f753b1e4b9f30d23b29145072244
#
_cell.length_a   1.000
_cell.length_b   1.000
_cell.length_c   1.000
_cell.angle_alpha   90.00
_cell.angle_beta   90.00
_cell.angle_gamma   90.00
#
_symmetry.space_group_name_H-M   'P 1'
#
loop_
_entity.id
_entity.type
_entity.pdbx_description
1 polymer ?
#
loop_
_entity_poly.entity_id
_entity_poly.type
_entity_poly.pdbx_seq_one_letter_code
_entity_poly.pdbx_strand_id
1 'polypeptide(L)'
;MEKIELKPACVFEQFAKINQIPRPSKHEEKMIEYLKEFGESHNLETVVDKTGNVIIRKPATAGLENRETIILQSHMDMVCDKLVDVEFDFHKDAIQTYIDGEWMKSKGTTLGADDGIGCAIELAILDRNDIEHGPIECVFTRDEETGLTGAHGMEAGFMTGKMLINLDSEDEGLIFVSCAGGQTTHATFDFKREAAPEGYFFLQLALKGLNGGHSGDDIDKKRANAIKILARFLYLEMEKLNGNVRLASFNSGKMHNAIPRDGHVVFAVRNSDKEQVRADWNIFASEVEDEFHVTEKEMQFFMESTDATDVIEVSVAERIIMALQAVDNGPLTTCQDEAIAWMVETSSNVASVATAENQIDIVASQRSNVMSNLENMTNTVKAAFQLAGAKVSISDKYPAWKMRANSALTDLTVKSYEKLFGKEPLVKGIHAGLECGLFSEKYPELDMVSFGPTLRNVHTPQEALLIPTVEMVWDHLLEILRNVPQKA
;
A
#
# COMPACT_ATOMS: atom_id res chain seq x y z
N MET A 1 -6.83 34.47 -13.56
CA MET A 1 -7.40 33.18 -13.21
C MET A 1 -8.50 33.40 -12.21
N GLU A 2 -9.71 32.90 -12.44
CA GLU A 2 -10.77 32.95 -11.47
C GLU A 2 -10.30 32.12 -10.23
N LYS A 3 -10.58 32.63 -9.03
CA LYS A 3 -10.22 31.96 -7.78
C LYS A 3 -11.20 30.80 -7.61
N ILE A 4 -10.70 29.56 -7.57
CA ILE A 4 -11.55 28.41 -7.34
C ILE A 4 -12.26 28.55 -5.99
N GLU A 5 -13.54 28.23 -5.96
CA GLU A 5 -14.34 28.23 -4.73
C GLU A 5 -14.19 26.87 -4.02
N LEU A 6 -13.91 26.89 -2.73
CA LEU A 6 -13.82 25.67 -1.92
C LEU A 6 -15.23 25.17 -1.59
N LYS A 7 -15.67 24.13 -2.27
CA LYS A 7 -16.98 23.51 -2.10
C LYS A 7 -16.87 22.03 -1.74
N PRO A 8 -17.69 21.56 -0.79
CA PRO A 8 -18.57 22.32 0.08
C PRO A 8 -17.76 23.05 1.16
N ALA A 9 -18.09 24.30 1.46
CA ALA A 9 -17.35 25.13 2.41
C ALA A 9 -17.21 24.46 3.80
N CYS A 10 -18.27 23.77 4.27
CA CYS A 10 -18.26 23.09 5.57
C CYS A 10 -17.16 22.01 5.68
N VAL A 11 -16.86 21.27 4.62
CA VAL A 11 -15.78 20.27 4.63
C VAL A 11 -14.42 20.95 4.68
N PHE A 12 -14.18 21.95 3.84
CA PHE A 12 -12.89 22.66 3.82
C PHE A 12 -12.65 23.47 5.10
N GLU A 13 -13.70 23.95 5.78
CA GLU A 13 -13.60 24.58 7.09
C GLU A 13 -13.14 23.58 8.16
N GLN A 14 -13.67 22.35 8.15
CA GLN A 14 -13.21 21.29 9.07
C GLN A 14 -11.79 20.85 8.71
N PHE A 15 -11.48 20.67 7.43
CA PHE A 15 -10.13 20.32 6.99
C PHE A 15 -9.09 21.37 7.39
N ALA A 16 -9.43 22.66 7.28
CA ALA A 16 -8.56 23.72 7.74
C ALA A 16 -8.31 23.68 9.27
N LYS A 17 -9.32 23.29 10.09
CA LYS A 17 -9.16 23.08 11.54
C LYS A 17 -8.27 21.87 11.83
N ILE A 18 -8.50 20.72 11.15
CA ILE A 18 -7.67 19.52 11.29
C ILE A 18 -6.21 19.83 10.98
N ASN A 19 -5.92 20.60 9.95
CA ASN A 19 -4.56 20.99 9.56
C ASN A 19 -3.86 21.91 10.57
N GLN A 20 -4.57 22.46 11.57
CA GLN A 20 -3.95 23.16 12.70
C GLN A 20 -3.49 22.19 13.81
N ILE A 21 -3.89 20.91 13.76
CA ILE A 21 -3.67 19.92 14.80
C ILE A 21 -2.55 18.98 14.36
N PRO A 22 -1.38 18.98 15.03
CA PRO A 22 -0.36 17.98 14.85
C PRO A 22 -0.90 16.57 15.12
N ARG A 23 -0.75 15.67 14.13
CA ARG A 23 -1.30 14.30 14.18
C ARG A 23 -0.40 13.25 13.50
N PRO A 24 0.93 13.26 13.75
CA PRO A 24 1.79 12.23 13.19
C PRO A 24 1.35 10.86 13.71
N SER A 25 1.49 9.83 12.88
CA SER A 25 1.23 8.43 13.27
C SER A 25 1.92 8.10 14.61
N LYS A 26 1.21 7.42 15.51
CA LYS A 26 1.57 7.13 16.92
C LYS A 26 1.58 8.31 17.88
N HIS A 27 1.26 9.52 17.43
CA HIS A 27 1.26 10.75 18.22
C HIS A 27 -0.02 11.58 17.99
N GLU A 28 -1.18 10.90 17.95
CA GLU A 28 -2.49 11.48 17.63
C GLU A 28 -3.22 12.04 18.86
N GLU A 29 -2.60 12.13 20.03
CA GLU A 29 -3.25 12.51 21.28
C GLU A 29 -4.00 13.84 21.19
N LYS A 30 -3.46 14.82 20.43
CA LYS A 30 -4.11 16.12 20.21
C LYS A 30 -5.36 15.99 19.34
N MET A 31 -5.32 15.12 18.33
CA MET A 31 -6.46 14.88 17.46
C MET A 31 -7.55 14.11 18.19
N ILE A 32 -7.20 13.12 19.00
CA ILE A 32 -8.15 12.39 19.86
C ILE A 32 -8.88 13.36 20.81
N GLU A 33 -8.15 14.26 21.46
CA GLU A 33 -8.78 15.24 22.37
C GLU A 33 -9.67 16.22 21.59
N TYR A 34 -9.23 16.69 20.42
CA TYR A 34 -10.05 17.54 19.56
C TYR A 34 -11.38 16.86 19.16
N LEU A 35 -11.33 15.58 18.76
CA LEU A 35 -12.53 14.81 18.38
C LEU A 35 -13.48 14.62 19.58
N LYS A 36 -12.95 14.38 20.78
CA LYS A 36 -13.74 14.31 22.03
C LYS A 36 -14.44 15.64 22.31
N GLU A 37 -13.68 16.74 22.35
CA GLU A 37 -14.22 18.08 22.58
C GLU A 37 -15.26 18.45 21.52
N PHE A 38 -15.02 18.07 20.26
CA PHE A 38 -15.97 18.28 19.18
C PHE A 38 -17.30 17.56 19.44
N GLY A 39 -17.27 16.25 19.71
CA GLY A 39 -18.48 15.47 19.96
C GLY A 39 -19.24 15.98 21.22
N GLU A 40 -18.53 16.26 22.31
CA GLU A 40 -19.11 16.77 23.54
C GLU A 40 -19.77 18.17 23.34
N SER A 41 -19.12 19.06 22.59
CA SER A 41 -19.65 20.42 22.30
C SER A 41 -20.93 20.37 21.44
N HIS A 42 -21.12 19.30 20.66
CA HIS A 42 -22.33 19.05 19.86
C HIS A 42 -23.37 18.18 20.58
N ASN A 43 -23.14 17.83 21.85
CA ASN A 43 -23.97 16.91 22.64
C ASN A 43 -24.17 15.54 21.99
N LEU A 44 -23.13 15.04 21.31
CA LEU A 44 -23.11 13.74 20.66
C LEU A 44 -22.42 12.71 21.56
N GLU A 45 -22.93 11.48 21.58
CA GLU A 45 -22.26 10.37 22.26
C GLU A 45 -20.87 10.13 21.65
N THR A 46 -19.84 10.28 22.47
CA THR A 46 -18.44 10.15 22.03
C THR A 46 -17.71 9.15 22.92
N VAL A 47 -17.11 8.15 22.32
CA VAL A 47 -16.38 7.09 23.02
C VAL A 47 -14.98 6.96 22.43
N VAL A 48 -13.97 6.83 23.28
CA VAL A 48 -12.60 6.49 22.91
C VAL A 48 -12.31 5.09 23.42
N ASP A 49 -11.84 4.20 22.52
CA ASP A 49 -11.46 2.85 22.92
C ASP A 49 -10.07 2.81 23.57
N LYS A 50 -9.64 1.63 24.04
CA LYS A 50 -8.34 1.44 24.69
C LYS A 50 -7.14 1.69 23.75
N THR A 51 -7.36 1.58 22.46
CA THR A 51 -6.34 1.79 21.42
C THR A 51 -6.20 3.27 21.08
N GLY A 52 -7.26 4.06 21.33
CA GLY A 52 -7.33 5.48 21.01
C GLY A 52 -8.17 5.78 19.77
N ASN A 53 -8.90 4.81 19.24
CA ASN A 53 -9.90 5.08 18.22
C ASN A 53 -11.06 5.89 18.82
N VAL A 54 -11.63 6.79 18.05
CA VAL A 54 -12.75 7.62 18.49
C VAL A 54 -13.98 7.27 17.67
N ILE A 55 -15.13 7.10 18.34
CA ILE A 55 -16.43 6.98 17.69
C ILE A 55 -17.34 8.10 18.20
N ILE A 56 -17.99 8.81 17.27
CA ILE A 56 -18.98 9.85 17.55
C ILE A 56 -20.30 9.42 16.91
N ARG A 57 -21.35 9.29 17.72
CA ARG A 57 -22.67 8.82 17.28
C ARG A 57 -23.64 9.97 17.11
N LYS A 58 -24.26 10.07 15.93
CA LYS A 58 -25.28 11.05 15.62
C LYS A 58 -26.64 10.37 15.51
N PRO A 59 -27.66 10.77 16.31
CA PRO A 59 -29.02 10.26 16.19
C PRO A 59 -29.60 10.57 14.81
N ALA A 60 -30.52 9.72 14.36
CA ALA A 60 -31.23 9.92 13.10
C ALA A 60 -31.99 11.26 13.07
N THR A 61 -32.16 11.81 11.88
CA THR A 61 -33.14 12.85 11.62
C THR A 61 -34.55 12.33 11.96
N ALA A 62 -35.40 13.20 12.52
CA ALA A 62 -36.76 12.83 12.94
C ALA A 62 -37.55 12.12 11.82
N GLY A 63 -38.08 10.93 12.12
CA GLY A 63 -38.79 10.07 11.19
C GLY A 63 -37.91 9.08 10.40
N LEU A 64 -36.60 9.10 10.60
CA LEU A 64 -35.64 8.18 9.95
C LEU A 64 -34.96 7.21 10.95
N GLU A 65 -35.48 7.09 12.17
CA GLU A 65 -34.89 6.27 13.25
C GLU A 65 -34.88 4.78 12.92
N ASN A 66 -35.78 4.33 12.03
CA ASN A 66 -35.89 2.93 11.58
C ASN A 66 -34.96 2.59 10.38
N ARG A 67 -34.09 3.51 9.98
CA ARG A 67 -33.06 3.20 8.97
C ARG A 67 -31.93 2.40 9.61
N GLU A 68 -31.24 1.56 8.78
CA GLU A 68 -30.00 0.91 9.25
C GLU A 68 -28.97 1.96 9.68
N THR A 69 -28.18 1.62 10.68
CA THR A 69 -27.08 2.48 11.12
C THR A 69 -25.95 2.37 10.10
N ILE A 70 -25.50 3.53 9.60
CA ILE A 70 -24.34 3.61 8.72
C ILE A 70 -23.13 4.08 9.50
N ILE A 71 -21.99 3.45 9.23
CA ILE A 71 -20.69 3.82 9.76
C ILE A 71 -19.97 4.58 8.66
N LEU A 72 -19.45 5.76 9.00
CA LEU A 72 -18.45 6.48 8.21
C LEU A 72 -17.11 6.27 8.90
N GLN A 73 -16.05 6.02 8.15
CA GLN A 73 -14.76 5.71 8.75
C GLN A 73 -13.63 6.35 7.96
N SER A 74 -12.70 6.93 8.72
CA SER A 74 -11.45 7.56 8.25
C SER A 74 -10.34 7.35 9.28
N HIS A 75 -9.06 7.51 8.88
CA HIS A 75 -7.98 7.52 9.85
C HIS A 75 -7.57 8.95 10.22
N MET A 76 -7.19 9.14 11.50
CA MET A 76 -6.92 10.48 12.04
C MET A 76 -5.45 10.90 11.95
N ASP A 77 -4.53 9.97 11.75
CA ASP A 77 -3.09 10.24 11.61
C ASP A 77 -2.71 10.70 10.19
N MET A 78 -1.47 10.97 9.95
CA MET A 78 -0.93 11.30 8.64
C MET A 78 0.55 10.94 8.55
N VAL A 79 1.03 10.60 7.36
CA VAL A 79 2.46 10.49 7.05
C VAL A 79 3.12 11.87 7.14
N CYS A 80 4.27 11.91 7.79
CA CYS A 80 5.03 13.14 8.03
C CYS A 80 6.30 13.14 7.16
N ASP A 81 6.23 13.78 6.00
CA ASP A 81 7.39 14.02 5.13
C ASP A 81 7.49 15.50 4.72
N LYS A 82 8.70 15.97 4.47
CA LYS A 82 8.95 17.36 4.08
C LYS A 82 10.16 17.49 3.17
N LEU A 83 10.18 18.57 2.38
CA LEU A 83 11.36 18.92 1.60
C LEU A 83 12.55 19.21 2.51
N VAL A 84 13.75 18.88 2.03
CA VAL A 84 15.01 18.99 2.81
C VAL A 84 15.25 20.41 3.34
N ASP A 85 14.86 21.43 2.54
CA ASP A 85 15.12 22.84 2.86
C ASP A 85 13.97 23.48 3.68
N VAL A 86 12.98 22.73 4.11
CA VAL A 86 11.84 23.23 4.90
C VAL A 86 12.05 22.95 6.38
N GLU A 87 12.10 24.00 7.19
CA GLU A 87 12.03 23.88 8.64
C GLU A 87 10.57 23.71 9.09
N PHE A 88 10.25 22.54 9.63
CA PHE A 88 8.91 22.18 10.08
C PHE A 88 8.98 21.07 11.14
N ASP A 89 8.22 21.21 12.22
CA ASP A 89 8.09 20.21 13.29
C ASP A 89 6.65 19.67 13.30
N PHE A 90 6.43 18.49 12.77
CA PHE A 90 5.11 17.84 12.69
C PHE A 90 4.45 17.61 14.07
N HIS A 91 5.18 17.71 15.17
CA HIS A 91 4.59 17.61 16.50
C HIS A 91 4.06 18.95 17.05
N LYS A 92 4.34 20.08 16.35
CA LYS A 92 4.02 21.44 16.83
C LYS A 92 3.38 22.33 15.80
N ASP A 93 3.87 22.26 14.56
CA ASP A 93 3.51 23.23 13.54
C ASP A 93 2.24 22.81 12.78
N ALA A 94 1.47 23.79 12.36
CA ALA A 94 0.27 23.62 11.56
C ALA A 94 0.61 23.49 10.07
N ILE A 95 -0.05 22.58 9.37
CA ILE A 95 0.08 22.44 7.92
C ILE A 95 -0.40 23.69 7.19
N GLN A 96 0.45 24.27 6.36
CA GLN A 96 0.12 25.48 5.61
C GLN A 96 -0.27 25.13 4.16
N THR A 97 -1.57 25.26 3.86
CA THR A 97 -2.11 24.95 2.55
C THR A 97 -2.08 26.13 1.60
N TYR A 98 -2.06 25.86 0.31
CA TYR A 98 -2.27 26.82 -0.78
C TYR A 98 -2.99 26.17 -1.96
N ILE A 99 -3.53 26.97 -2.87
CA ILE A 99 -4.25 26.52 -4.06
C ILE A 99 -3.37 26.74 -5.28
N ASP A 100 -3.24 25.69 -6.08
CA ASP A 100 -2.53 25.69 -7.37
C ASP A 100 -3.47 25.14 -8.46
N GLY A 101 -4.12 26.04 -9.19
CA GLY A 101 -5.19 25.69 -10.11
C GLY A 101 -6.39 25.06 -9.40
N GLU A 102 -6.71 23.82 -9.72
CA GLU A 102 -7.77 23.02 -9.07
C GLU A 102 -7.27 22.18 -7.89
N TRP A 103 -6.00 22.28 -7.56
CA TRP A 103 -5.36 21.46 -6.54
C TRP A 103 -5.08 22.24 -5.25
N MET A 104 -5.42 21.64 -4.11
CA MET A 104 -4.93 22.08 -2.81
C MET A 104 -3.64 21.32 -2.49
N LYS A 105 -2.62 22.03 -2.04
CA LYS A 105 -1.29 21.52 -1.71
C LYS A 105 -0.79 22.13 -0.41
N SER A 106 0.28 21.58 0.16
CA SER A 106 0.99 22.14 1.32
C SER A 106 2.30 22.83 0.91
N LYS A 107 2.81 23.71 1.78
CA LYS A 107 4.05 24.45 1.55
C LYS A 107 5.27 23.64 1.96
N GLY A 108 5.56 22.59 1.17
CA GLY A 108 6.78 21.80 1.33
C GLY A 108 6.73 20.69 2.37
N THR A 109 5.54 20.36 2.85
CA THR A 109 5.26 19.19 3.69
C THR A 109 4.23 18.30 3.02
N THR A 110 3.97 17.08 3.53
CA THR A 110 2.73 16.36 3.26
C THR A 110 1.53 17.25 3.59
N LEU A 111 0.44 17.10 2.84
CA LEU A 111 -0.80 17.87 3.03
C LEU A 111 -1.67 17.29 4.16
N GLY A 112 -1.60 15.96 4.32
CA GLY A 112 -2.45 15.20 5.24
C GLY A 112 -3.91 15.17 4.79
N ALA A 113 -4.18 15.23 3.49
CA ALA A 113 -5.50 14.99 2.94
C ALA A 113 -5.86 13.50 2.97
N ASP A 114 -4.89 12.65 2.91
CA ASP A 114 -4.90 11.25 3.28
C ASP A 114 -4.75 11.12 4.83
N ASP A 115 -5.75 10.71 5.60
CA ASP A 115 -7.19 10.71 5.31
C ASP A 115 -7.90 11.85 6.09
N GLY A 116 -7.20 12.98 6.27
CA GLY A 116 -7.76 14.17 6.92
C GLY A 116 -8.97 14.75 6.18
N ILE A 117 -9.11 14.49 4.88
CA ILE A 117 -10.31 14.94 4.14
C ILE A 117 -11.51 14.05 4.46
N GLY A 118 -11.33 12.75 4.67
CA GLY A 118 -12.36 11.85 5.17
C GLY A 118 -12.81 12.27 6.56
N CYS A 119 -11.86 12.52 7.47
CA CYS A 119 -12.15 13.09 8.79
C CYS A 119 -12.96 14.42 8.69
N ALA A 120 -12.61 15.30 7.76
CA ALA A 120 -13.30 16.57 7.57
C ALA A 120 -14.73 16.40 7.06
N ILE A 121 -14.97 15.43 6.17
CA ILE A 121 -16.31 15.06 5.69
C ILE A 121 -17.16 14.55 6.85
N GLU A 122 -16.66 13.66 7.68
CA GLU A 122 -17.36 13.14 8.87
C GLU A 122 -17.71 14.25 9.84
N LEU A 123 -16.75 15.13 10.17
CA LEU A 123 -16.98 16.27 11.07
C LEU A 123 -18.00 17.26 10.50
N ALA A 124 -17.99 17.49 9.20
CA ALA A 124 -18.97 18.37 8.55
C ALA A 124 -20.39 17.76 8.62
N ILE A 125 -20.54 16.44 8.51
CA ILE A 125 -21.84 15.76 8.71
C ILE A 125 -22.28 15.85 10.16
N LEU A 126 -21.39 15.67 11.11
CA LEU A 126 -21.68 15.75 12.55
C LEU A 126 -22.13 17.16 12.96
N ASP A 127 -21.52 18.21 12.40
CA ASP A 127 -21.81 19.62 12.71
C ASP A 127 -23.17 20.11 12.16
N ARG A 128 -23.68 19.51 11.08
CA ARG A 128 -24.88 19.99 10.37
C ARG A 128 -26.16 19.32 10.86
N ASN A 129 -27.24 20.10 10.97
CA ASN A 129 -28.58 19.62 11.38
C ASN A 129 -29.61 19.66 10.25
N ASP A 130 -29.20 20.05 9.04
CA ASP A 130 -30.04 20.16 7.84
C ASP A 130 -29.86 18.99 6.86
N ILE A 131 -29.07 17.96 7.23
CA ILE A 131 -28.87 16.74 6.46
C ILE A 131 -29.87 15.68 6.92
N GLU A 132 -30.59 15.07 5.97
CA GLU A 132 -31.48 13.94 6.23
C GLU A 132 -30.70 12.62 6.26
N HIS A 133 -30.74 11.90 7.39
CA HIS A 133 -30.00 10.64 7.57
C HIS A 133 -30.63 9.75 8.65
N GLY A 134 -30.40 8.44 8.54
CA GLY A 134 -30.59 7.48 9.63
C GLY A 134 -29.55 7.66 10.75
N PRO A 135 -29.48 6.75 11.73
CA PRO A 135 -28.40 6.81 12.74
C PRO A 135 -27.03 6.69 12.05
N ILE A 136 -26.07 7.52 12.51
CA ILE A 136 -24.68 7.52 11.97
C ILE A 136 -23.69 7.24 13.10
N GLU A 137 -22.68 6.46 12.82
CA GLU A 137 -21.46 6.30 13.60
C GLU A 137 -20.28 6.83 12.78
N CYS A 138 -19.61 7.89 13.23
CA CYS A 138 -18.34 8.37 12.66
C CYS A 138 -17.19 7.76 13.44
N VAL A 139 -16.31 7.04 12.77
CA VAL A 139 -15.23 6.25 13.37
C VAL A 139 -13.89 6.76 12.85
N PHE A 140 -13.09 7.29 13.76
CA PHE A 140 -11.75 7.81 13.49
C PHE A 140 -10.72 6.85 14.08
N THR A 141 -9.99 6.17 13.21
CA THR A 141 -8.93 5.23 13.63
C THR A 141 -7.59 5.94 13.80
N ARG A 142 -6.72 5.37 14.61
CA ARG A 142 -5.36 5.89 14.82
C ARG A 142 -4.30 4.98 14.18
N ASP A 143 -3.14 5.58 13.85
CA ASP A 143 -1.94 4.88 13.41
C ASP A 143 -2.22 3.87 12.30
N GLU A 144 -2.94 4.32 11.26
CA GLU A 144 -3.17 3.55 10.05
C GLU A 144 -1.87 3.36 9.29
N GLU A 145 -1.17 4.46 9.05
CA GLU A 145 -0.05 4.63 8.13
C GLU A 145 1.22 3.84 8.49
N THR A 146 1.36 3.43 9.76
CA THR A 146 2.55 2.71 10.21
C THR A 146 2.27 1.28 10.67
N GLY A 147 1.00 0.82 10.62
CA GLY A 147 0.71 -0.55 11.00
C GLY A 147 -0.74 -0.88 11.30
N LEU A 148 -1.72 -0.03 10.90
CA LEU A 148 -3.14 -0.25 11.12
C LEU A 148 -3.48 -0.50 12.60
N THR A 149 -2.73 0.13 13.52
CA THR A 149 -2.75 -0.19 14.95
C THR A 149 -4.12 0.03 15.56
N GLY A 150 -4.83 1.08 15.13
CA GLY A 150 -6.18 1.39 15.56
C GLY A 150 -7.15 0.28 15.21
N ALA A 151 -7.21 -0.08 13.95
CA ALA A 151 -8.08 -1.14 13.46
C ALA A 151 -7.70 -2.52 14.06
N HIS A 152 -6.41 -2.81 14.23
CA HIS A 152 -5.96 -4.03 14.92
C HIS A 152 -6.41 -4.09 16.37
N GLY A 153 -6.31 -2.99 17.10
CA GLY A 153 -6.64 -2.92 18.52
C GLY A 153 -8.12 -2.73 18.82
N MET A 154 -8.94 -2.37 17.82
CA MET A 154 -10.38 -2.15 18.00
C MET A 154 -11.06 -3.38 18.55
N GLU A 155 -11.84 -3.22 19.64
CA GLU A 155 -12.59 -4.32 20.25
C GLU A 155 -13.90 -4.57 19.49
N ALA A 156 -14.32 -5.83 19.41
CA ALA A 156 -15.62 -6.19 18.83
C ALA A 156 -16.77 -5.50 19.63
N GLY A 157 -17.72 -4.90 18.90
CA GLY A 157 -18.84 -4.15 19.50
C GLY A 157 -18.57 -2.66 19.69
N PHE A 158 -17.39 -2.14 19.35
CA PHE A 158 -17.13 -0.71 19.32
C PHE A 158 -18.00 -0.01 18.25
N MET A 159 -18.11 -0.59 17.07
CA MET A 159 -19.09 -0.24 16.04
C MET A 159 -20.35 -1.11 16.17
N THR A 160 -21.52 -0.55 15.92
CA THR A 160 -22.83 -1.26 16.00
C THR A 160 -23.58 -1.27 14.68
N GLY A 161 -23.21 -0.39 13.75
CA GLY A 161 -23.76 -0.35 12.40
C GLY A 161 -23.47 -1.62 11.59
N LYS A 162 -24.26 -1.85 10.54
CA LYS A 162 -24.11 -2.99 9.63
C LYS A 162 -23.61 -2.61 8.24
N MET A 163 -23.52 -1.31 7.96
CA MET A 163 -23.07 -0.75 6.71
C MET A 163 -21.94 0.22 7.00
N LEU A 164 -20.79 0.08 6.33
CA LEU A 164 -19.63 0.95 6.54
C LEU A 164 -19.16 1.54 5.22
N ILE A 165 -18.98 2.84 5.21
CA ILE A 165 -18.30 3.59 4.16
C ILE A 165 -16.94 4.04 4.71
N ASN A 166 -15.87 3.47 4.17
CA ASN A 166 -14.52 3.96 4.39
C ASN A 166 -14.27 5.10 3.39
N LEU A 167 -13.69 6.21 3.86
CA LEU A 167 -13.47 7.44 3.09
C LEU A 167 -12.02 7.62 2.62
N ASP A 168 -11.22 6.60 2.81
CA ASP A 168 -9.77 6.54 2.60
C ASP A 168 -9.38 6.04 1.21
N SER A 169 -10.10 6.49 0.18
CA SER A 169 -9.77 6.17 -1.23
C SER A 169 -9.40 7.43 -1.99
N GLU A 170 -8.47 7.29 -2.94
CA GLU A 170 -7.73 8.37 -3.57
C GLU A 170 -8.18 8.71 -5.01
N ASP A 171 -9.28 8.13 -5.48
CA ASP A 171 -9.77 8.34 -6.84
C ASP A 171 -11.31 8.50 -6.87
N GLU A 172 -11.78 9.69 -7.17
CA GLU A 172 -13.21 9.93 -7.39
C GLU A 172 -13.74 9.08 -8.57
N GLY A 173 -14.94 8.52 -8.41
CA GLY A 173 -15.54 7.63 -9.40
C GLY A 173 -15.10 6.17 -9.30
N LEU A 174 -14.22 5.83 -8.36
CA LEU A 174 -13.90 4.46 -8.00
C LEU A 174 -14.63 4.07 -6.71
N ILE A 175 -15.16 2.85 -6.67
CA ILE A 175 -15.76 2.23 -5.48
C ILE A 175 -15.03 0.93 -5.23
N PHE A 176 -14.27 0.86 -4.14
CA PHE A 176 -13.63 -0.37 -3.73
C PHE A 176 -14.60 -1.22 -2.90
N VAL A 177 -14.62 -2.53 -3.20
CA VAL A 177 -15.49 -3.53 -2.57
C VAL A 177 -14.72 -4.75 -2.06
N SER A 178 -13.40 -4.71 -2.18
CA SER A 178 -12.48 -5.72 -1.67
C SER A 178 -11.06 -5.17 -1.55
N CYS A 179 -10.26 -5.73 -0.66
CA CYS A 179 -8.83 -5.46 -0.59
C CYS A 179 -8.03 -6.75 -0.35
N ALA A 180 -6.76 -6.75 -0.76
CA ALA A 180 -5.89 -7.87 -0.47
C ALA A 180 -5.42 -7.87 0.99
N GLY A 181 -5.32 -9.07 1.57
CA GLY A 181 -4.49 -9.31 2.73
C GLY A 181 -3.03 -9.49 2.33
N GLY A 182 -2.13 -9.45 3.31
CA GLY A 182 -0.71 -9.57 3.06
C GLY A 182 0.05 -10.33 4.15
N GLN A 183 1.23 -10.81 3.77
CA GLN A 183 2.24 -11.38 4.65
C GLN A 183 3.63 -11.09 4.09
N THR A 184 4.60 -10.95 4.98
CA THR A 184 6.01 -10.75 4.63
C THR A 184 6.83 -11.98 5.02
N THR A 185 7.57 -12.53 4.05
CA THR A 185 8.51 -13.64 4.24
C THR A 185 9.92 -13.09 4.37
N HIS A 186 10.61 -13.41 5.45
CA HIS A 186 12.02 -13.10 5.68
C HIS A 186 12.83 -14.41 5.60
N ALA A 187 13.82 -14.46 4.71
CA ALA A 187 14.71 -15.60 4.54
C ALA A 187 16.16 -15.17 4.75
N THR A 188 16.85 -15.80 5.70
CA THR A 188 18.26 -15.53 6.02
C THR A 188 19.11 -16.74 5.70
N PHE A 189 20.13 -16.56 4.90
CA PHE A 189 21.18 -17.54 4.66
C PHE A 189 22.44 -17.14 5.41
N ASP A 190 22.83 -17.90 6.42
CA ASP A 190 24.13 -17.76 7.04
C ASP A 190 25.19 -18.40 6.15
N PHE A 191 26.37 -17.78 6.04
CA PHE A 191 27.48 -18.28 5.26
C PHE A 191 28.83 -17.92 5.88
N LYS A 192 29.87 -18.61 5.40
CA LYS A 192 31.26 -18.21 5.62
C LYS A 192 31.79 -17.54 4.38
N ARG A 193 32.72 -16.61 4.59
CA ARG A 193 33.48 -16.03 3.47
C ARG A 193 34.74 -16.87 3.23
N GLU A 194 35.06 -17.02 1.97
CA GLU A 194 36.24 -17.75 1.48
C GLU A 194 37.03 -16.81 0.58
N ALA A 195 38.37 -16.92 0.60
CA ALA A 195 39.17 -16.27 -0.40
C ALA A 195 38.84 -16.82 -1.79
N ALA A 196 38.68 -15.95 -2.78
CA ALA A 196 38.49 -16.41 -4.14
C ALA A 196 39.70 -17.24 -4.61
N PRO A 197 39.48 -18.35 -5.38
CA PRO A 197 40.58 -19.13 -5.90
C PRO A 197 41.51 -18.31 -6.81
N GLU A 198 42.79 -18.65 -6.89
CA GLU A 198 43.70 -18.01 -7.84
C GLU A 198 43.19 -18.18 -9.29
N GLY A 199 43.39 -17.14 -10.09
CA GLY A 199 42.93 -17.15 -11.49
C GLY A 199 41.46 -16.77 -11.70
N TYR A 200 40.77 -16.23 -10.68
CA TYR A 200 39.46 -15.65 -10.81
C TYR A 200 39.50 -14.14 -11.03
N PHE A 201 38.55 -13.63 -11.80
CA PHE A 201 38.41 -12.23 -12.15
C PHE A 201 37.06 -11.71 -11.64
N PHE A 202 37.08 -10.56 -10.95
CA PHE A 202 35.91 -9.98 -10.33
C PHE A 202 35.20 -9.01 -11.27
N LEU A 203 33.88 -9.16 -11.30
CA LEU A 203 32.93 -8.35 -12.05
C LEU A 203 31.85 -7.81 -11.11
N GLN A 204 31.44 -6.59 -11.37
CA GLN A 204 30.26 -5.99 -10.77
C GLN A 204 29.20 -5.76 -11.83
N LEU A 205 28.00 -6.28 -11.62
CA LEU A 205 26.80 -5.93 -12.38
C LEU A 205 26.05 -4.84 -11.66
N ALA A 206 25.45 -3.93 -12.42
CA ALA A 206 24.45 -3.01 -11.90
C ALA A 206 23.30 -2.92 -12.92
N LEU A 207 22.07 -2.96 -12.41
CA LEU A 207 20.84 -2.69 -13.14
C LEU A 207 20.19 -1.47 -12.50
N LYS A 208 19.84 -0.47 -13.31
CA LYS A 208 19.25 0.81 -12.87
C LYS A 208 18.16 1.27 -13.82
N GLY A 209 17.40 2.28 -13.40
CA GLY A 209 16.43 2.95 -14.26
C GLY A 209 15.12 2.20 -14.47
N LEU A 210 14.82 1.17 -13.67
CA LEU A 210 13.51 0.55 -13.67
C LEU A 210 12.48 1.46 -12.97
N ASN A 211 11.22 1.36 -13.39
CA ASN A 211 10.14 2.14 -12.82
C ASN A 211 9.89 1.80 -11.34
N GLY A 212 9.99 0.53 -10.96
CA GLY A 212 9.60 0.08 -9.63
C GLY A 212 8.11 0.27 -9.40
N GLY A 213 7.70 0.56 -8.16
CA GLY A 213 6.33 0.84 -7.79
C GLY A 213 5.86 0.06 -6.57
N HIS A 214 4.59 0.23 -6.21
CA HIS A 214 3.98 -0.48 -5.09
C HIS A 214 3.75 -1.97 -5.42
N SER A 215 4.12 -2.88 -4.51
CA SER A 215 4.00 -4.33 -4.73
C SER A 215 2.57 -4.86 -4.76
N GLY A 216 1.59 -4.03 -4.49
CA GLY A 216 0.16 -4.29 -4.67
C GLY A 216 -0.35 -3.64 -5.95
N ASP A 217 -0.54 -2.32 -5.96
CA ASP A 217 -1.22 -1.58 -7.02
C ASP A 217 -0.50 -1.54 -8.37
N ASP A 218 0.80 -1.77 -8.36
CA ASP A 218 1.59 -1.78 -9.58
C ASP A 218 2.03 -3.19 -10.02
N ILE A 219 1.64 -4.25 -9.29
CA ILE A 219 2.14 -5.61 -9.56
C ILE A 219 1.65 -6.18 -10.90
N ASP A 220 0.49 -5.73 -11.37
CA ASP A 220 -0.11 -6.11 -12.65
C ASP A 220 0.43 -5.31 -13.84
N LYS A 221 1.16 -4.22 -13.58
CA LYS A 221 1.68 -3.30 -14.62
C LYS A 221 2.88 -3.85 -15.39
N LYS A 222 3.20 -5.13 -15.18
CA LYS A 222 4.30 -5.83 -15.87
C LYS A 222 5.65 -5.13 -15.75
N ARG A 223 5.89 -4.48 -14.60
CA ARG A 223 7.18 -3.85 -14.31
C ARG A 223 8.23 -4.89 -13.98
N ALA A 224 9.46 -4.60 -14.37
CA ALA A 224 10.60 -5.48 -14.11
C ALA A 224 11.00 -5.45 -12.64
N ASN A 225 11.46 -6.59 -12.12
CA ASN A 225 12.04 -6.73 -10.80
C ASN A 225 13.55 -6.94 -10.92
N ALA A 226 14.34 -5.99 -10.43
CA ALA A 226 15.80 -6.01 -10.56
C ALA A 226 16.44 -7.27 -9.95
N ILE A 227 15.91 -7.78 -8.83
CA ILE A 227 16.40 -9.01 -8.20
C ILE A 227 16.23 -10.21 -9.12
N LYS A 228 15.07 -10.35 -9.73
CA LYS A 228 14.77 -11.49 -10.62
C LYS A 228 15.63 -11.46 -11.88
N ILE A 229 15.86 -10.27 -12.45
CA ILE A 229 16.72 -10.12 -13.64
C ILE A 229 18.16 -10.50 -13.31
N LEU A 230 18.72 -9.94 -12.23
CA LEU A 230 20.10 -10.22 -11.84
C LEU A 230 20.30 -11.68 -11.41
N ALA A 231 19.36 -12.26 -10.68
CA ALA A 231 19.38 -13.66 -10.30
C ALA A 231 19.31 -14.61 -11.51
N ARG A 232 18.47 -14.27 -12.52
CA ARG A 232 18.36 -15.01 -13.78
C ARG A 232 19.70 -15.05 -14.52
N PHE A 233 20.39 -13.92 -14.63
CA PHE A 233 21.71 -13.90 -15.27
C PHE A 233 22.72 -14.77 -14.50
N LEU A 234 22.80 -14.62 -13.18
CA LEU A 234 23.71 -15.43 -12.37
C LEU A 234 23.42 -16.94 -12.49
N TYR A 235 22.13 -17.30 -12.53
CA TYR A 235 21.73 -18.69 -12.71
C TYR A 235 22.18 -19.25 -14.07
N LEU A 236 21.95 -18.50 -15.15
CA LEU A 236 22.37 -18.90 -16.50
C LEU A 236 23.91 -19.08 -16.59
N GLU A 237 24.68 -18.15 -16.01
CA GLU A 237 26.12 -18.25 -15.97
C GLU A 237 26.61 -19.40 -15.08
N MET A 238 25.94 -19.64 -13.95
CA MET A 238 26.26 -20.78 -13.08
C MET A 238 26.11 -22.11 -13.80
N GLU A 239 25.00 -22.30 -14.54
CA GLU A 239 24.78 -23.51 -15.36
C GLU A 239 25.81 -23.63 -16.50
N LYS A 240 26.02 -22.54 -17.26
CA LYS A 240 26.93 -22.52 -18.41
C LYS A 240 28.38 -22.80 -18.03
N LEU A 241 28.82 -22.27 -16.90
CA LEU A 241 30.20 -22.40 -16.40
C LEU A 241 30.37 -23.59 -15.42
N ASN A 242 29.39 -24.51 -15.37
CA ASN A 242 29.42 -25.70 -14.51
C ASN A 242 29.77 -25.36 -13.04
N GLY A 243 29.07 -24.38 -12.46
CA GLY A 243 29.27 -23.95 -11.07
C GLY A 243 30.51 -23.09 -10.81
N ASN A 244 31.21 -22.60 -11.84
CA ASN A 244 32.41 -21.75 -11.68
C ASN A 244 32.09 -20.25 -11.53
N VAL A 245 30.95 -19.93 -10.94
CA VAL A 245 30.58 -18.58 -10.49
C VAL A 245 30.84 -18.47 -8.96
N ARG A 246 31.43 -17.39 -8.52
CA ARG A 246 31.74 -17.11 -7.11
C ARG A 246 31.04 -15.82 -6.69
N LEU A 247 29.90 -15.91 -6.00
CA LEU A 247 29.15 -14.76 -5.51
C LEU A 247 29.87 -14.10 -4.33
N ALA A 248 30.08 -12.79 -4.39
CA ALA A 248 30.65 -12.02 -3.28
C ALA A 248 29.54 -11.20 -2.56
N SER A 249 28.65 -10.57 -3.32
CA SER A 249 27.51 -9.84 -2.75
C SER A 249 26.37 -9.71 -3.75
N PHE A 250 25.14 -9.59 -3.20
CA PHE A 250 23.94 -9.26 -3.95
C PHE A 250 23.11 -8.26 -3.12
N ASN A 251 22.87 -7.06 -3.68
CA ASN A 251 22.10 -6.02 -2.99
C ASN A 251 21.11 -5.37 -3.97
N SER A 252 19.84 -5.34 -3.59
CA SER A 252 18.76 -4.78 -4.40
C SER A 252 17.53 -4.58 -3.54
N GLY A 253 16.76 -3.52 -3.81
CA GLY A 253 15.54 -3.19 -3.08
C GLY A 253 15.80 -2.70 -1.66
N LYS A 254 14.79 -2.10 -1.04
CA LYS A 254 14.88 -1.57 0.34
C LYS A 254 13.60 -1.76 1.12
N MET A 255 12.45 -1.61 0.47
CA MET A 255 11.12 -1.63 1.11
C MET A 255 10.40 -2.93 0.78
N HIS A 256 9.77 -3.54 1.79
CA HIS A 256 9.03 -4.80 1.62
C HIS A 256 7.83 -4.68 0.67
N ASN A 257 7.23 -3.48 0.57
CA ASN A 257 6.06 -3.19 -0.24
C ASN A 257 6.39 -2.52 -1.59
N ALA A 258 7.65 -2.54 -2.03
CA ALA A 258 8.07 -1.95 -3.31
C ALA A 258 8.64 -3.00 -4.26
N ILE A 259 8.43 -2.80 -5.57
CA ILE A 259 9.09 -3.55 -6.64
C ILE A 259 10.51 -3.00 -6.79
N PRO A 260 11.58 -3.81 -6.66
CA PRO A 260 12.95 -3.36 -6.75
C PRO A 260 13.28 -2.75 -8.12
N ARG A 261 13.68 -1.49 -8.14
CA ARG A 261 13.99 -0.73 -9.36
C ARG A 261 15.47 -0.64 -9.73
N ASP A 262 16.33 -1.09 -8.83
CA ASP A 262 17.77 -1.12 -9.02
C ASP A 262 18.39 -2.28 -8.25
N GLY A 263 19.61 -2.65 -8.62
CA GLY A 263 20.38 -3.66 -7.91
C GLY A 263 21.80 -3.77 -8.40
N HIS A 264 22.64 -4.34 -7.58
CA HIS A 264 24.02 -4.65 -7.95
C HIS A 264 24.50 -5.98 -7.35
N VAL A 265 25.36 -6.64 -8.10
CA VAL A 265 25.93 -7.94 -7.74
C VAL A 265 27.44 -7.89 -7.97
N VAL A 266 28.22 -8.38 -7.01
CA VAL A 266 29.65 -8.64 -7.19
C VAL A 266 29.86 -10.14 -7.20
N PHE A 267 30.54 -10.62 -8.27
CA PHE A 267 30.86 -12.03 -8.43
C PHE A 267 32.19 -12.21 -9.15
N ALA A 268 32.74 -13.40 -9.09
CA ALA A 268 33.96 -13.72 -9.83
C ALA A 268 33.79 -14.98 -10.67
N VAL A 269 34.48 -15.00 -11.82
CA VAL A 269 34.57 -16.12 -12.75
C VAL A 269 36.04 -16.39 -13.10
N ARG A 270 36.34 -17.52 -13.70
CA ARG A 270 37.70 -17.79 -14.14
C ARG A 270 38.19 -16.74 -15.13
N ASN A 271 39.47 -16.40 -15.09
CA ASN A 271 40.08 -15.47 -16.07
C ASN A 271 39.84 -15.89 -17.51
N SER A 272 39.77 -17.20 -17.78
CA SER A 272 39.47 -17.76 -19.14
C SER A 272 38.03 -17.42 -19.60
N ASP A 273 37.11 -17.24 -18.70
CA ASP A 273 35.68 -17.15 -18.98
C ASP A 273 35.18 -15.69 -19.02
N LYS A 274 35.99 -14.74 -18.53
CA LYS A 274 35.59 -13.34 -18.32
C LYS A 274 35.07 -12.62 -19.56
N GLU A 275 35.69 -12.84 -20.71
CA GLU A 275 35.25 -12.18 -21.96
C GLU A 275 33.97 -12.82 -22.52
N GLN A 276 33.77 -14.10 -22.30
CA GLN A 276 32.52 -14.79 -22.65
C GLN A 276 31.38 -14.27 -21.77
N VAL A 277 31.59 -14.15 -20.46
CA VAL A 277 30.59 -13.61 -19.52
C VAL A 277 30.18 -12.18 -19.88
N ARG A 278 31.14 -11.34 -20.33
CA ARG A 278 30.85 -9.99 -20.82
C ARG A 278 29.99 -9.99 -22.09
N ALA A 279 30.30 -10.91 -23.02
CA ALA A 279 29.49 -11.06 -24.21
C ALA A 279 28.08 -11.57 -23.87
N ASP A 280 27.97 -12.54 -22.98
CA ASP A 280 26.70 -13.09 -22.51
C ASP A 280 25.84 -12.03 -21.80
N TRP A 281 26.47 -11.15 -21.00
CA TRP A 281 25.77 -10.01 -20.38
C TRP A 281 25.16 -9.06 -21.39
N ASN A 282 25.88 -8.73 -22.46
CA ASN A 282 25.36 -7.85 -23.50
C ASN A 282 24.21 -8.48 -24.29
N ILE A 283 24.28 -9.77 -24.55
CA ILE A 283 23.18 -10.52 -25.19
C ILE A 283 21.97 -10.56 -24.26
N PHE A 284 22.18 -10.94 -23.01
CA PHE A 284 21.14 -10.98 -21.99
C PHE A 284 20.48 -9.62 -21.78
N ALA A 285 21.25 -8.52 -21.71
CA ALA A 285 20.73 -7.18 -21.62
C ALA A 285 19.77 -6.85 -22.76
N SER A 286 20.17 -7.15 -24.01
CA SER A 286 19.32 -6.91 -25.19
C SER A 286 18.03 -7.74 -25.17
N GLU A 287 18.09 -9.00 -24.70
CA GLU A 287 16.91 -9.84 -24.54
C GLU A 287 15.95 -9.28 -23.49
N VAL A 288 16.45 -8.82 -22.35
CA VAL A 288 15.63 -8.24 -21.29
C VAL A 288 15.08 -6.87 -21.68
N GLU A 289 15.86 -6.06 -22.40
CA GLU A 289 15.37 -4.80 -22.98
C GLU A 289 14.18 -5.02 -23.93
N ASP A 290 14.24 -6.08 -24.75
CA ASP A 290 13.12 -6.45 -25.63
C ASP A 290 11.91 -6.95 -24.83
N GLU A 291 12.10 -7.77 -23.78
CA GLU A 291 11.04 -8.27 -22.92
C GLU A 291 10.24 -7.13 -22.25
N PHE A 292 10.92 -6.04 -21.85
CA PHE A 292 10.35 -4.93 -21.09
C PHE A 292 10.28 -3.60 -21.84
N HIS A 293 10.45 -3.59 -23.17
CA HIS A 293 10.55 -2.36 -23.98
C HIS A 293 9.36 -1.39 -23.84
N VAL A 294 8.18 -1.88 -23.40
CA VAL A 294 6.99 -1.06 -23.19
C VAL A 294 7.02 -0.40 -21.82
N THR A 295 7.41 -1.16 -20.80
CA THR A 295 7.28 -0.74 -19.39
C THR A 295 8.55 -0.11 -18.81
N GLU A 296 9.75 -0.46 -19.32
CA GLU A 296 11.02 -0.04 -18.72
C GLU A 296 11.92 0.72 -19.70
N LYS A 297 11.51 1.92 -20.11
CA LYS A 297 12.19 2.70 -21.14
C LYS A 297 13.55 3.27 -20.73
N GLU A 298 13.78 3.43 -19.42
CA GLU A 298 15.00 4.02 -18.86
C GLU A 298 15.94 2.96 -18.27
N MET A 299 15.66 1.67 -18.52
CA MET A 299 16.45 0.56 -18.01
C MET A 299 17.89 0.61 -18.53
N GLN A 300 18.87 0.39 -17.66
CA GLN A 300 20.29 0.48 -17.97
C GLN A 300 21.04 -0.67 -17.33
N PHE A 301 21.88 -1.34 -18.12
CA PHE A 301 22.72 -2.46 -17.71
C PHE A 301 24.18 -2.06 -17.69
N PHE A 302 24.85 -2.35 -16.59
CA PHE A 302 26.29 -2.08 -16.42
C PHE A 302 27.03 -3.35 -16.00
N MET A 303 28.21 -3.57 -16.57
CA MET A 303 29.16 -4.56 -16.10
C MET A 303 30.57 -3.94 -16.09
N GLU A 304 31.18 -3.91 -14.92
CA GLU A 304 32.49 -3.33 -14.70
C GLU A 304 33.42 -4.33 -14.00
N SER A 305 34.72 -4.14 -14.17
CA SER A 305 35.72 -4.85 -13.37
C SER A 305 35.75 -4.24 -11.97
N THR A 306 35.95 -5.06 -10.95
CA THR A 306 36.07 -4.58 -9.58
C THR A 306 37.25 -5.27 -8.88
N ASP A 307 37.64 -4.75 -7.72
CA ASP A 307 38.68 -5.33 -6.90
C ASP A 307 38.30 -6.68 -6.33
N ALA A 308 39.28 -7.54 -6.13
CA ALA A 308 39.08 -8.85 -5.51
C ALA A 308 38.65 -8.69 -4.05
N THR A 309 37.68 -9.51 -3.66
CA THR A 309 37.15 -9.60 -2.30
C THR A 309 36.87 -11.04 -1.92
N ASP A 310 36.63 -11.31 -0.67
CA ASP A 310 36.16 -12.62 -0.22
C ASP A 310 34.75 -12.91 -0.79
N VAL A 311 34.54 -14.15 -1.17
CA VAL A 311 33.31 -14.66 -1.75
C VAL A 311 32.49 -15.45 -0.71
N ILE A 312 31.21 -15.61 -0.96
CA ILE A 312 30.33 -16.50 -0.20
C ILE A 312 30.73 -17.94 -0.51
N GLU A 313 30.77 -18.83 0.49
CA GLU A 313 31.07 -20.26 0.26
C GLU A 313 30.16 -20.81 -0.85
N VAL A 314 30.78 -21.57 -1.78
CA VAL A 314 30.17 -21.95 -3.05
C VAL A 314 28.82 -22.61 -2.88
N SER A 315 28.72 -23.58 -1.95
CA SER A 315 27.48 -24.33 -1.73
C SER A 315 26.29 -23.49 -1.24
N VAL A 316 26.55 -22.39 -0.54
CA VAL A 316 25.51 -21.45 -0.12
C VAL A 316 25.18 -20.47 -1.25
N ALA A 317 26.20 -19.95 -1.95
CA ALA A 317 26.02 -19.08 -3.10
C ALA A 317 25.14 -19.71 -4.19
N GLU A 318 25.40 -20.96 -4.56
CA GLU A 318 24.60 -21.70 -5.53
C GLU A 318 23.13 -21.83 -5.09
N ARG A 319 22.89 -22.17 -3.81
CA ARG A 319 21.54 -22.28 -3.25
C ARG A 319 20.79 -20.94 -3.23
N ILE A 320 21.49 -19.83 -2.93
CA ILE A 320 20.92 -18.48 -3.00
C ILE A 320 20.48 -18.14 -4.42
N ILE A 321 21.36 -18.35 -5.39
CA ILE A 321 21.08 -18.09 -6.81
C ILE A 321 19.88 -18.92 -7.28
N MET A 322 19.88 -20.23 -6.98
CA MET A 322 18.77 -21.13 -7.33
C MET A 322 17.47 -20.73 -6.65
N ALA A 323 17.49 -20.34 -5.38
CA ALA A 323 16.31 -19.91 -4.65
C ALA A 323 15.72 -18.63 -5.24
N LEU A 324 16.54 -17.62 -5.52
CA LEU A 324 16.10 -16.37 -6.14
C LEU A 324 15.55 -16.58 -7.55
N GLN A 325 16.10 -17.56 -8.30
CA GLN A 325 15.56 -17.94 -9.60
C GLN A 325 14.21 -18.66 -9.48
N ALA A 326 14.09 -19.59 -8.54
CA ALA A 326 12.93 -20.49 -8.42
C ALA A 326 11.72 -19.85 -7.74
N VAL A 327 11.93 -18.91 -6.81
CA VAL A 327 10.83 -18.29 -6.05
C VAL A 327 9.92 -17.48 -6.95
N ASP A 328 8.60 -17.63 -6.77
CA ASP A 328 7.60 -16.91 -7.54
C ASP A 328 7.66 -15.39 -7.31
N ASN A 329 7.39 -14.63 -8.39
CA ASN A 329 7.36 -13.18 -8.40
C ASN A 329 6.37 -12.64 -9.42
N GLY A 330 5.65 -11.60 -9.08
CA GLY A 330 4.63 -10.99 -9.93
C GLY A 330 3.21 -11.47 -9.62
N PRO A 331 2.23 -11.15 -10.49
CA PRO A 331 0.88 -11.66 -10.39
C PRO A 331 0.83 -13.14 -10.75
N LEU A 332 0.13 -13.94 -9.95
CA LEU A 332 0.10 -15.42 -10.11
C LEU A 332 -1.29 -15.92 -10.51
N THR A 333 -2.34 -15.36 -9.91
CA THR A 333 -3.73 -15.69 -10.23
C THR A 333 -4.57 -14.43 -10.36
N THR A 334 -5.69 -14.52 -11.06
CA THR A 334 -6.70 -13.47 -11.12
C THR A 334 -7.97 -13.89 -10.37
N CYS A 335 -8.80 -12.91 -10.02
CA CYS A 335 -10.04 -13.14 -9.31
C CYS A 335 -10.99 -14.04 -10.11
N GLN A 336 -11.75 -14.90 -9.40
CA GLN A 336 -12.71 -15.81 -10.05
C GLN A 336 -14.07 -15.18 -10.27
N ASP A 337 -14.39 -14.08 -9.57
CA ASP A 337 -15.65 -13.36 -9.76
C ASP A 337 -15.62 -12.62 -11.10
N GLU A 338 -16.66 -12.82 -11.93
CA GLU A 338 -16.73 -12.27 -13.29
C GLU A 338 -16.61 -10.74 -13.31
N ALA A 339 -17.16 -10.06 -12.31
CA ALA A 339 -17.12 -8.59 -12.22
C ALA A 339 -15.70 -8.03 -12.06
N ILE A 340 -14.79 -8.81 -11.48
CA ILE A 340 -13.41 -8.41 -11.18
C ILE A 340 -12.38 -9.44 -11.69
N ALA A 341 -12.75 -10.30 -12.66
CA ALA A 341 -11.89 -11.38 -13.18
C ALA A 341 -10.57 -10.88 -13.81
N TRP A 342 -10.51 -9.62 -14.17
CA TRP A 342 -9.30 -8.96 -14.69
C TRP A 342 -8.29 -8.58 -13.60
N MET A 343 -8.71 -8.57 -12.33
CA MET A 343 -7.88 -8.17 -11.21
C MET A 343 -6.98 -9.31 -10.72
N VAL A 344 -5.80 -8.94 -10.21
CA VAL A 344 -4.93 -9.87 -9.51
C VAL A 344 -5.59 -10.34 -8.22
N GLU A 345 -5.69 -11.66 -8.04
CA GLU A 345 -6.12 -12.28 -6.78
C GLU A 345 -4.90 -12.50 -5.87
N THR A 346 -3.88 -13.18 -6.39
CA THR A 346 -2.69 -13.58 -5.61
C THR A 346 -1.41 -13.15 -6.32
N SER A 347 -0.49 -12.57 -5.57
CA SER A 347 0.83 -12.15 -6.04
C SER A 347 1.93 -12.44 -5.04
N SER A 348 3.17 -12.43 -5.52
CA SER A 348 4.38 -12.42 -4.72
C SER A 348 5.35 -11.38 -5.29
N ASN A 349 6.08 -10.69 -4.41
CA ASN A 349 7.12 -9.74 -4.79
C ASN A 349 8.39 -10.02 -4.00
N VAL A 350 9.47 -10.39 -4.67
CA VAL A 350 10.80 -10.45 -4.05
C VAL A 350 11.27 -9.00 -3.92
N ALA A 351 11.21 -8.47 -2.70
CA ALA A 351 11.27 -7.04 -2.43
C ALA A 351 12.69 -6.52 -2.13
N SER A 352 13.51 -7.34 -1.46
CA SER A 352 14.88 -6.93 -1.18
C SER A 352 15.82 -8.13 -1.02
N VAL A 353 17.07 -7.91 -1.35
CA VAL A 353 18.21 -8.77 -1.06
C VAL A 353 19.33 -7.89 -0.50
N ALA A 354 19.84 -8.23 0.66
CA ALA A 354 20.89 -7.47 1.34
C ALA A 354 21.99 -8.39 1.86
N THR A 355 23.21 -8.23 1.37
CA THR A 355 24.38 -8.98 1.82
C THR A 355 25.06 -8.24 2.96
N ALA A 356 25.18 -8.90 4.12
CA ALA A 356 25.97 -8.49 5.26
C ALA A 356 27.32 -9.27 5.31
N GLU A 357 28.01 -9.17 6.43
CA GLU A 357 29.34 -9.81 6.59
C GLU A 357 29.28 -11.32 6.46
N ASN A 358 28.34 -11.97 7.18
CA ASN A 358 28.23 -13.44 7.28
C ASN A 358 26.82 -13.96 7.02
N GLN A 359 25.96 -13.13 6.44
CA GLN A 359 24.59 -13.50 6.08
C GLN A 359 24.09 -12.72 4.87
N ILE A 360 23.11 -13.27 4.21
CA ILE A 360 22.29 -12.58 3.22
C ILE A 360 20.83 -12.68 3.63
N ASP A 361 20.16 -11.54 3.66
CA ASP A 361 18.75 -11.43 4.01
C ASP A 361 17.94 -11.15 2.75
N ILE A 362 16.86 -11.90 2.58
CA ILE A 362 15.93 -11.78 1.46
C ILE A 362 14.54 -11.53 2.05
N VAL A 363 13.86 -10.50 1.55
CA VAL A 363 12.48 -10.19 1.93
C VAL A 363 11.59 -10.37 0.71
N ALA A 364 10.47 -11.05 0.89
CA ALA A 364 9.43 -11.18 -0.12
C ALA A 364 8.05 -10.91 0.51
N SER A 365 7.19 -10.19 -0.18
CA SER A 365 5.83 -9.92 0.25
C SER A 365 4.82 -10.68 -0.61
N GLN A 366 3.84 -11.30 0.00
CA GLN A 366 2.75 -12.02 -0.64
C GLN A 366 1.44 -11.30 -0.35
N ARG A 367 0.57 -11.23 -1.35
CA ARG A 367 -0.76 -10.63 -1.25
C ARG A 367 -1.81 -11.53 -1.88
N SER A 368 -3.01 -11.55 -1.31
CA SER A 368 -4.18 -12.18 -1.91
C SER A 368 -5.47 -11.65 -1.28
N ASN A 369 -6.53 -11.51 -2.08
CA ASN A 369 -7.88 -11.26 -1.55
C ASN A 369 -8.56 -12.55 -1.00
N VAL A 370 -7.90 -13.70 -1.13
CA VAL A 370 -8.35 -14.98 -0.58
C VAL A 370 -7.35 -15.48 0.44
N MET A 371 -7.71 -15.46 1.73
CA MET A 371 -6.78 -15.76 2.83
C MET A 371 -6.12 -17.14 2.73
N SER A 372 -6.85 -18.17 2.28
CA SER A 372 -6.26 -19.50 2.08
C SER A 372 -5.22 -19.53 0.96
N ASN A 373 -5.40 -18.72 -0.10
CA ASN A 373 -4.43 -18.57 -1.18
C ASN A 373 -3.22 -17.74 -0.75
N LEU A 374 -3.44 -16.73 0.10
CA LEU A 374 -2.33 -16.00 0.74
C LEU A 374 -1.45 -16.94 1.55
N GLU A 375 -2.06 -17.77 2.40
CA GLU A 375 -1.33 -18.74 3.19
C GLU A 375 -0.59 -19.78 2.33
N ASN A 376 -1.24 -20.29 1.29
CA ASN A 376 -0.63 -21.22 0.35
C ASN A 376 0.57 -20.59 -0.37
N MET A 377 0.44 -19.35 -0.87
CA MET A 377 1.52 -18.63 -1.55
C MET A 377 2.70 -18.37 -0.59
N THR A 378 2.40 -17.90 0.63
CA THR A 378 3.42 -17.70 1.66
C THR A 378 4.14 -19.00 2.00
N ASN A 379 3.42 -20.11 2.11
CA ASN A 379 4.01 -21.41 2.36
C ASN A 379 4.85 -21.89 1.17
N THR A 380 4.48 -21.59 -0.07
CA THR A 380 5.26 -21.90 -1.26
C THR A 380 6.59 -21.16 -1.26
N VAL A 381 6.58 -19.86 -1.02
CA VAL A 381 7.80 -19.02 -0.91
C VAL A 381 8.68 -19.49 0.25
N LYS A 382 8.07 -19.73 1.41
CA LYS A 382 8.77 -20.27 2.59
C LYS A 382 9.43 -21.61 2.29
N ALA A 383 8.71 -22.55 1.66
CA ALA A 383 9.24 -23.87 1.31
C ALA A 383 10.42 -23.77 0.33
N ALA A 384 10.34 -22.90 -0.67
CA ALA A 384 11.43 -22.68 -1.64
C ALA A 384 12.71 -22.21 -0.93
N PHE A 385 12.63 -21.22 -0.05
CA PHE A 385 13.79 -20.76 0.72
C PHE A 385 14.30 -21.79 1.73
N GLN A 386 13.40 -22.54 2.39
CA GLN A 386 13.80 -23.60 3.31
C GLN A 386 14.51 -24.77 2.60
N LEU A 387 14.03 -25.19 1.41
CA LEU A 387 14.70 -26.19 0.59
C LEU A 387 16.11 -25.76 0.19
N ALA A 388 16.31 -24.44 -0.04
CA ALA A 388 17.63 -23.87 -0.29
C ALA A 388 18.49 -23.72 0.99
N GLY A 389 17.94 -23.99 2.18
CA GLY A 389 18.66 -23.97 3.45
C GLY A 389 18.60 -22.64 4.21
N ALA A 390 17.68 -21.74 3.87
CA ALA A 390 17.47 -20.52 4.63
C ALA A 390 16.75 -20.77 5.95
N LYS A 391 17.01 -19.92 6.93
CA LYS A 391 16.14 -19.70 8.09
C LYS A 391 15.00 -18.79 7.64
N VAL A 392 13.74 -19.19 7.84
CA VAL A 392 12.59 -18.42 7.35
C VAL A 392 11.67 -18.06 8.50
N SER A 393 11.28 -16.77 8.56
CA SER A 393 10.23 -16.24 9.44
C SER A 393 9.19 -15.47 8.62
N ILE A 394 7.97 -15.35 9.17
CA ILE A 394 6.85 -14.63 8.57
C ILE A 394 6.43 -13.52 9.52
N SER A 395 6.16 -12.33 8.98
CA SER A 395 5.68 -11.16 9.72
C SER A 395 4.57 -10.43 8.97
N ASP A 396 4.08 -9.34 9.56
CA ASP A 396 3.18 -8.34 8.97
C ASP A 396 1.94 -8.96 8.32
N LYS A 397 1.32 -9.94 9.00
CA LYS A 397 0.08 -10.55 8.54
C LYS A 397 -1.09 -9.60 8.78
N TYR A 398 -1.81 -9.26 7.71
CA TYR A 398 -3.09 -8.58 7.79
C TYR A 398 -4.13 -9.26 6.88
N PRO A 399 -5.42 -9.24 7.26
CA PRO A 399 -6.47 -9.97 6.57
C PRO A 399 -6.91 -9.25 5.28
N ALA A 400 -7.48 -10.03 4.37
CA ALA A 400 -8.17 -9.53 3.18
C ALA A 400 -9.59 -9.12 3.53
N TRP A 401 -10.12 -8.15 2.78
CA TRP A 401 -11.54 -7.88 2.68
C TRP A 401 -12.08 -8.47 1.38
N LYS A 402 -12.90 -9.50 1.52
CA LYS A 402 -13.52 -10.18 0.37
C LYS A 402 -14.77 -9.45 -0.06
N MET A 403 -14.94 -9.25 -1.38
CA MET A 403 -16.19 -8.74 -1.96
C MET A 403 -17.40 -9.55 -1.49
N ARG A 404 -18.43 -8.85 -1.02
CA ARG A 404 -19.70 -9.47 -0.60
C ARG A 404 -20.62 -9.64 -1.82
N ALA A 405 -21.03 -10.86 -2.11
CA ALA A 405 -22.06 -11.11 -3.11
C ALA A 405 -23.38 -10.49 -2.64
N ASN A 406 -24.11 -9.78 -3.52
CA ASN A 406 -25.37 -9.11 -3.22
C ASN A 406 -25.26 -8.06 -2.09
N SER A 407 -24.25 -7.21 -2.11
CA SER A 407 -24.10 -6.10 -1.18
C SER A 407 -25.17 -5.03 -1.44
N ALA A 408 -26.03 -4.80 -0.44
CA ALA A 408 -27.05 -3.74 -0.51
C ALA A 408 -26.39 -2.34 -0.49
N LEU A 409 -25.26 -2.21 0.21
CA LEU A 409 -24.53 -0.94 0.26
C LEU A 409 -23.83 -0.66 -1.07
N THR A 410 -23.20 -1.64 -1.71
CA THR A 410 -22.60 -1.48 -3.04
C THR A 410 -23.66 -1.05 -4.06
N ASP A 411 -24.81 -1.74 -4.10
CA ASP A 411 -25.91 -1.40 -4.99
C ASP A 411 -26.42 0.03 -4.77
N LEU A 412 -26.57 0.44 -3.51
CA LEU A 412 -26.98 1.79 -3.14
C LEU A 412 -25.97 2.82 -3.59
N THR A 413 -24.67 2.56 -3.34
CA THR A 413 -23.56 3.46 -3.70
C THR A 413 -23.49 3.68 -5.21
N VAL A 414 -23.54 2.58 -6.00
CA VAL A 414 -23.53 2.64 -7.48
C VAL A 414 -24.72 3.44 -8.01
N LYS A 415 -25.95 3.10 -7.58
CA LYS A 415 -27.17 3.79 -8.03
C LYS A 415 -27.19 5.27 -7.66
N SER A 416 -26.66 5.62 -6.48
CA SER A 416 -26.56 7.01 -6.05
C SER A 416 -25.60 7.79 -6.93
N TYR A 417 -24.47 7.20 -7.29
CA TYR A 417 -23.48 7.80 -8.17
C TYR A 417 -24.03 8.02 -9.59
N GLU A 418 -24.65 6.99 -10.17
CA GLU A 418 -25.30 7.08 -11.49
C GLU A 418 -26.37 8.16 -11.54
N LYS A 419 -27.20 8.24 -10.50
CA LYS A 419 -28.27 9.24 -10.38
C LYS A 419 -27.71 10.67 -10.40
N LEU A 420 -26.61 10.92 -9.70
CA LEU A 420 -26.03 12.24 -9.54
C LEU A 420 -25.21 12.67 -10.77
N PHE A 421 -24.42 11.75 -11.32
CA PHE A 421 -23.40 12.09 -12.31
C PHE A 421 -23.70 11.57 -13.73
N GLY A 422 -24.75 10.74 -13.91
CA GLY A 422 -25.17 10.23 -15.22
C GLY A 422 -24.17 9.26 -15.86
N LYS A 423 -23.24 8.71 -15.07
CA LYS A 423 -22.22 7.72 -15.50
C LYS A 423 -22.08 6.64 -14.43
N GLU A 424 -21.74 5.42 -14.83
CA GLU A 424 -21.42 4.33 -13.90
C GLU A 424 -20.07 4.60 -13.22
N PRO A 425 -19.96 4.38 -11.90
CA PRO A 425 -18.66 4.37 -11.22
C PRO A 425 -17.93 3.06 -11.54
N LEU A 426 -16.61 3.06 -11.43
CA LEU A 426 -15.84 1.83 -11.56
C LEU A 426 -15.82 1.08 -10.22
N VAL A 427 -16.52 -0.05 -10.15
CA VAL A 427 -16.48 -0.94 -8.98
C VAL A 427 -15.32 -1.93 -9.14
N LYS A 428 -14.41 -1.96 -8.18
CA LYS A 428 -13.25 -2.87 -8.21
C LYS A 428 -12.77 -3.22 -6.79
N GLY A 429 -11.86 -4.18 -6.71
CA GLY A 429 -11.03 -4.37 -5.52
C GLY A 429 -9.71 -3.63 -5.64
N ILE A 430 -8.99 -3.50 -4.55
CA ILE A 430 -7.60 -3.02 -4.53
C ILE A 430 -6.67 -4.16 -4.12
N HIS A 431 -5.54 -4.29 -4.81
CA HIS A 431 -4.53 -5.31 -4.46
C HIS A 431 -3.52 -4.80 -3.41
N ALA A 432 -3.95 -3.86 -2.58
CA ALA A 432 -3.29 -3.34 -1.39
C ALA A 432 -4.13 -3.63 -0.15
N GLY A 433 -3.61 -3.37 1.04
CA GLY A 433 -4.38 -3.45 2.30
C GLY A 433 -5.23 -2.20 2.50
N LEU A 434 -6.38 -2.37 3.14
CA LEU A 434 -7.21 -1.32 3.73
C LEU A 434 -7.65 -1.76 5.11
N GLU A 435 -7.97 -0.83 6.00
CA GLU A 435 -8.53 -1.14 7.32
C GLU A 435 -9.79 -1.99 7.25
N CYS A 436 -10.53 -1.91 6.14
CA CYS A 436 -11.68 -2.78 5.83
C CYS A 436 -11.35 -4.29 5.94
N GLY A 437 -10.12 -4.70 5.67
CA GLY A 437 -9.65 -6.07 5.89
C GLY A 437 -9.78 -6.47 7.35
N LEU A 438 -9.30 -5.64 8.26
CA LEU A 438 -9.36 -5.87 9.70
C LEU A 438 -10.78 -5.78 10.25
N PHE A 439 -11.58 -4.86 9.72
CA PHE A 439 -13.00 -4.78 10.09
C PHE A 439 -13.76 -6.02 9.63
N SER A 440 -13.48 -6.58 8.44
CA SER A 440 -14.13 -7.79 7.95
C SER A 440 -13.88 -9.02 8.82
N GLU A 441 -12.70 -9.10 9.47
CA GLU A 441 -12.37 -10.17 10.41
C GLU A 441 -13.14 -10.03 11.72
N LYS A 442 -13.27 -8.80 12.25
CA LYS A 442 -13.93 -8.51 13.53
C LYS A 442 -15.45 -8.42 13.43
N TYR A 443 -15.96 -8.02 12.28
CA TYR A 443 -17.37 -7.82 11.97
C TYR A 443 -17.75 -8.55 10.67
N PRO A 444 -17.84 -9.90 10.67
CA PRO A 444 -18.05 -10.69 9.44
C PRO A 444 -19.32 -10.36 8.66
N GLU A 445 -20.33 -9.78 9.33
CA GLU A 445 -21.61 -9.38 8.72
C GLU A 445 -21.62 -7.93 8.22
N LEU A 446 -20.53 -7.19 8.39
CA LEU A 446 -20.45 -5.80 7.97
C LEU A 446 -20.43 -5.70 6.44
N ASP A 447 -21.34 -4.91 5.88
CA ASP A 447 -21.38 -4.59 4.46
C ASP A 447 -20.59 -3.30 4.23
N MET A 448 -19.54 -3.34 3.39
CA MET A 448 -18.57 -2.26 3.29
C MET A 448 -18.33 -1.84 1.85
N VAL A 449 -18.09 -0.54 1.66
CA VAL A 449 -17.53 0.07 0.47
C VAL A 449 -16.46 1.09 0.88
N SER A 450 -15.50 1.37 -0.02
CA SER A 450 -14.55 2.46 0.16
C SER A 450 -14.56 3.36 -1.07
N PHE A 451 -14.64 4.67 -0.88
CA PHE A 451 -14.51 5.68 -1.92
C PHE A 451 -14.07 7.02 -1.30
N GLY A 452 -13.47 7.87 -2.10
CA GLY A 452 -12.95 9.16 -1.64
C GLY A 452 -12.68 10.13 -2.78
N PRO A 453 -12.24 11.37 -2.45
CA PRO A 453 -11.86 12.35 -3.44
C PRO A 453 -10.52 12.01 -4.11
N THR A 454 -10.20 12.72 -5.19
CA THR A 454 -8.95 12.47 -5.91
C THR A 454 -7.76 13.10 -5.20
N LEU A 455 -6.84 12.25 -4.77
CA LEU A 455 -5.53 12.59 -4.21
C LEU A 455 -4.42 12.19 -5.18
N ARG A 456 -3.29 12.84 -5.12
CA ARG A 456 -2.07 12.47 -5.88
C ARG A 456 -0.83 12.69 -5.04
N ASN A 457 0.16 11.83 -5.28
CA ASN A 457 1.46 11.87 -4.60
C ASN A 457 1.34 11.86 -3.07
N VAL A 458 0.37 11.13 -2.53
CA VAL A 458 0.21 10.91 -1.10
C VAL A 458 1.53 10.42 -0.48
N HIS A 459 1.73 10.63 0.80
CA HIS A 459 2.96 10.28 1.55
C HIS A 459 4.22 11.03 1.08
N THR A 460 4.07 12.10 0.31
CA THR A 460 5.19 12.94 -0.15
C THR A 460 4.89 14.44 0.03
N PRO A 461 5.92 15.31 0.04
CA PRO A 461 5.71 16.76 0.07
C PRO A 461 5.03 17.34 -1.20
N GLN A 462 4.75 16.53 -2.19
CA GLN A 462 3.99 16.87 -3.40
C GLN A 462 2.52 16.43 -3.32
N GLU A 463 2.07 15.96 -2.17
CA GLU A 463 0.68 15.57 -1.95
C GLU A 463 -0.28 16.68 -2.37
N ALA A 464 -1.34 16.30 -3.10
CA ALA A 464 -2.29 17.24 -3.69
C ALA A 464 -3.71 16.65 -3.69
N LEU A 465 -4.69 17.47 -3.29
CA LEU A 465 -6.12 17.17 -3.28
C LEU A 465 -6.80 17.92 -4.43
N LEU A 466 -7.52 17.22 -5.30
CA LEU A 466 -8.31 17.79 -6.38
C LEU A 466 -9.64 18.36 -5.84
N ILE A 467 -9.70 19.66 -5.67
CA ILE A 467 -10.79 20.37 -4.99
C ILE A 467 -12.20 20.02 -5.51
N PRO A 468 -12.49 19.97 -6.83
CA PRO A 468 -13.84 19.66 -7.32
C PRO A 468 -14.36 18.30 -6.91
N THR A 469 -13.47 17.34 -6.68
CA THR A 469 -13.86 15.96 -6.32
C THR A 469 -14.38 15.85 -4.90
N VAL A 470 -14.03 16.78 -4.02
CA VAL A 470 -14.57 16.84 -2.65
C VAL A 470 -16.08 17.13 -2.66
N GLU A 471 -16.56 18.05 -3.51
CA GLU A 471 -17.99 18.33 -3.70
C GLU A 471 -18.71 17.08 -4.26
N MET A 472 -18.10 16.39 -5.22
CA MET A 472 -18.67 15.17 -5.79
C MET A 472 -18.84 14.06 -4.75
N VAL A 473 -17.81 13.81 -3.93
CA VAL A 473 -17.86 12.80 -2.87
C VAL A 473 -18.87 13.20 -1.78
N TRP A 474 -18.93 14.47 -1.41
CA TRP A 474 -19.92 14.99 -0.47
C TRP A 474 -21.35 14.76 -0.96
N ASP A 475 -21.67 15.16 -2.19
CA ASP A 475 -23.02 14.98 -2.75
C ASP A 475 -23.38 13.51 -2.88
N HIS A 476 -22.42 12.66 -3.27
CA HIS A 476 -22.61 11.23 -3.35
C HIS A 476 -22.92 10.62 -1.96
N LEU A 477 -22.16 11.01 -0.95
CA LEU A 477 -22.38 10.55 0.42
C LEU A 477 -23.75 11.00 0.96
N LEU A 478 -24.14 12.25 0.73
CA LEU A 478 -25.46 12.75 1.15
C LEU A 478 -26.63 12.01 0.46
N GLU A 479 -26.46 11.67 -0.83
CA GLU A 479 -27.48 10.86 -1.54
C GLU A 479 -27.57 9.44 -0.98
N ILE A 480 -26.45 8.82 -0.61
CA ILE A 480 -26.44 7.52 0.08
C ILE A 480 -27.16 7.62 1.41
N LEU A 481 -26.82 8.58 2.27
CA LEU A 481 -27.37 8.76 3.61
C LEU A 481 -28.90 8.92 3.59
N ARG A 482 -29.44 9.62 2.60
CA ARG A 482 -30.90 9.78 2.40
C ARG A 482 -31.61 8.47 2.04
N ASN A 483 -30.91 7.53 1.41
CA ASN A 483 -31.49 6.32 0.83
C ASN A 483 -31.07 5.02 1.54
N VAL A 484 -30.42 5.12 2.70
CA VAL A 484 -30.09 3.94 3.54
C VAL A 484 -31.37 3.13 3.81
N PRO A 485 -31.36 1.79 3.62
CA PRO A 485 -32.56 0.96 3.79
C PRO A 485 -33.08 0.97 5.24
N GLN A 486 -34.34 0.59 5.40
CA GLN A 486 -34.92 0.39 6.74
C GLN A 486 -34.35 -0.89 7.37
N LYS A 487 -34.27 -0.90 8.70
CA LYS A 487 -33.99 -2.11 9.47
C LYS A 487 -34.98 -3.21 9.15
N ALA A 488 -34.48 -4.43 8.92
CA ALA A 488 -35.29 -5.59 8.61
C ALA A 488 -36.15 -6.04 9.79
#